data_94f52433ee305829e6f36ffc83f93353
#
_entry.id   94f52433ee305829e6f36ffc83f93353
#
_cell.length_a   1.000
_cell.length_b   1.000
_cell.length_c   1.000
_cell.angle_alpha   90.00
_cell.angle_beta   90.00
_cell.angle_gamma   90.00
#
_symmetry.space_group_name_H-M   'P 1'
#
loop_
_entity.id
_entity.type
_entity.pdbx_description
1 polymer ?
#
loop_
_entity_poly.entity_id
_entity_poly.type
_entity_poly.pdbx_seq_one_letter_code
_entity_poly.pdbx_strand_id
1 'polypeptide(L)'
;FEQTPLYAVYPAVSAMNGFIAPIVISTMQNARTAGANNIMTARCEEVKAASESQFVFRKKAATAQLSFDFTSEGKYASEKVNSIKITAEGVNFAGACDFDLTDPDAQLRGSSNSITYTFNEAPSLADKIEFTIGLAPCDLTQAANMYYLVSTDRYTFLFNKRPAQSSPEGSAISVSLPLDQFTATDSETPAEGEVKITHELPALNLSAQGTANCYIVDKEARCSFDATVMGNGGEGIIPGGSFTDYLGNPLTAPATIAPVSAELLWETTDGLISELVLSDGIVSFNTSAGKGNALIAVKDQQGRIMWSWHIWCTDLPADQVYMANKYGNSYTFMDRSLGATSALDDTGSLGMSYQWGRKDPIPGSSKFYDMTEPTLYGSVTKVSVAASDASTGTIANAIQNPVTFLKAADWLFAGRNNYLWGNPQGEEELTATHQKSIYDPCPPGYRIPGKDAFSIFTKTGENTTDPAQHNVINTSPTKRGWYLYYAATGSGEQAWFPYNGCRYYSSGALNRGSFYYYWTSAPS
;
A
#
# COMPACT_ATOMS: atom_id res chain seq x y z
N PHE A 1 65.57 -7.97 -9.45
CA PHE A 1 64.26 -7.33 -9.58
C PHE A 1 64.46 -6.09 -10.41
N GLU A 2 63.94 -6.08 -11.65
CA GLU A 2 63.79 -4.86 -12.43
C GLU A 2 62.84 -3.93 -11.70
N GLN A 3 63.16 -2.65 -11.65
CA GLN A 3 62.38 -1.62 -11.01
C GLN A 3 61.01 -1.47 -11.70
N THR A 4 60.05 -2.21 -11.22
CA THR A 4 58.67 -2.11 -11.75
C THR A 4 57.91 -1.21 -10.80
N PRO A 5 57.29 -0.10 -11.26
CA PRO A 5 56.49 0.75 -10.38
C PRO A 5 55.29 -0.01 -9.82
N LEU A 6 54.96 0.24 -8.55
CA LEU A 6 53.75 -0.24 -7.91
C LEU A 6 52.67 0.84 -7.94
N TYR A 7 51.44 0.39 -8.14
CA TYR A 7 50.27 1.26 -8.17
C TYR A 7 49.28 0.89 -7.05
N ALA A 8 48.62 1.87 -6.54
CA ALA A 8 47.59 1.68 -5.52
C ALA A 8 46.36 2.54 -5.83
N VAL A 9 45.19 2.02 -5.50
CA VAL A 9 43.90 2.71 -5.60
C VAL A 9 43.11 2.59 -4.29
N TYR A 10 42.46 3.67 -3.89
CA TYR A 10 41.57 3.70 -2.75
C TYR A 10 40.21 4.32 -3.14
N PRO A 11 39.10 3.76 -2.71
CA PRO A 11 38.96 2.46 -2.02
C PRO A 11 39.43 1.28 -2.90
N ALA A 12 39.72 0.14 -2.27
CA ALA A 12 40.16 -1.05 -3.00
C ALA A 12 39.07 -1.53 -3.97
N VAL A 13 39.48 -1.87 -5.19
CA VAL A 13 38.59 -2.41 -6.23
C VAL A 13 38.58 -3.95 -6.19
N SER A 14 37.47 -4.58 -6.51
CA SER A 14 37.29 -6.03 -6.40
C SER A 14 38.03 -6.83 -7.50
N ALA A 15 38.26 -6.23 -8.64
CA ALA A 15 38.98 -6.83 -9.76
C ALA A 15 39.66 -5.74 -10.59
N MET A 16 40.80 -6.06 -11.20
CA MET A 16 41.50 -5.18 -12.11
C MET A 16 41.77 -5.93 -13.41
N ASN A 17 41.75 -5.24 -14.53
CA ASN A 17 42.19 -5.77 -15.83
C ASN A 17 43.59 -5.16 -16.14
N GLY A 18 44.63 -5.89 -15.75
CA GLY A 18 45.99 -5.35 -15.81
C GLY A 18 46.13 -4.15 -14.85
N PHE A 19 46.42 -2.98 -15.38
CA PHE A 19 46.54 -1.72 -14.63
C PHE A 19 45.26 -0.85 -14.74
N ILE A 20 44.21 -1.34 -15.37
CA ILE A 20 42.92 -0.65 -15.45
C ILE A 20 42.13 -0.96 -14.20
N ALA A 21 41.83 0.06 -13.39
CA ALA A 21 41.01 -0.03 -12.22
C ALA A 21 39.55 0.31 -12.55
N PRO A 22 38.59 -0.61 -12.39
CA PRO A 22 37.17 -0.31 -12.52
C PRO A 22 36.70 0.50 -11.27
N ILE A 23 36.52 1.78 -11.48
CA ILE A 23 36.10 2.72 -10.43
C ILE A 23 34.63 3.07 -10.66
N VAL A 24 33.86 3.10 -9.57
CA VAL A 24 32.46 3.52 -9.63
C VAL A 24 32.24 4.70 -8.70
N ILE A 25 31.74 5.80 -9.25
CA ILE A 25 31.17 6.90 -8.48
C ILE A 25 29.67 6.65 -8.40
N SER A 26 29.18 6.34 -7.21
CA SER A 26 27.78 5.96 -7.01
C SER A 26 26.82 7.01 -7.54
N THR A 27 25.83 6.55 -8.31
CA THR A 27 24.70 7.38 -8.73
C THR A 27 23.64 7.54 -7.63
N MET A 28 23.72 6.69 -6.58
CA MET A 28 22.90 6.79 -5.36
C MET A 28 23.79 7.12 -4.18
N GLN A 29 23.60 8.28 -3.56
CA GLN A 29 24.45 8.78 -2.50
C GLN A 29 23.63 9.20 -1.27
N ASN A 30 24.25 9.22 -0.10
CA ASN A 30 23.71 9.74 1.15
C ASN A 30 24.88 10.16 2.08
N ALA A 31 24.58 10.67 3.25
CA ALA A 31 25.61 11.12 4.20
C ALA A 31 26.64 10.04 4.58
N ARG A 32 26.27 8.75 4.55
CA ARG A 32 27.17 7.63 4.87
C ARG A 32 28.05 7.24 3.69
N THR A 33 27.53 7.35 2.46
CA THR A 33 28.22 6.90 1.23
C THR A 33 29.02 8.01 0.54
N ALA A 34 28.82 9.27 0.89
CA ALA A 34 29.56 10.40 0.31
C ALA A 34 31.08 10.24 0.47
N GLY A 35 31.56 9.69 1.60
CA GLY A 35 32.98 9.39 1.84
C GLY A 35 33.54 8.24 0.99
N ALA A 36 32.70 7.28 0.56
CA ALA A 36 33.11 6.17 -0.29
C ALA A 36 33.49 6.60 -1.73
N ASN A 37 33.05 7.79 -2.15
CA ASN A 37 33.42 8.37 -3.44
C ASN A 37 34.74 9.17 -3.40
N ASN A 38 35.51 9.06 -2.32
CA ASN A 38 36.81 9.73 -2.19
C ASN A 38 37.90 8.89 -2.86
N ILE A 39 37.92 8.88 -4.19
CA ILE A 39 38.83 8.07 -5.00
C ILE A 39 40.23 8.70 -4.98
N MET A 40 41.21 7.90 -4.59
CA MET A 40 42.62 8.30 -4.57
C MET A 40 43.49 7.25 -5.27
N THR A 41 44.52 7.68 -5.97
CA THR A 41 45.52 6.81 -6.57
C THR A 41 46.91 7.19 -6.12
N ALA A 42 47.82 6.22 -6.10
CA ALA A 42 49.23 6.44 -5.81
C ALA A 42 50.13 5.57 -6.69
N ARG A 43 51.31 6.07 -7.01
CA ARG A 43 52.35 5.35 -7.73
C ARG A 43 53.66 5.43 -6.91
N CYS A 44 54.34 4.31 -6.78
CA CYS A 44 55.66 4.21 -6.22
C CYS A 44 56.64 3.81 -7.31
N GLU A 45 57.59 4.70 -7.65
CA GLU A 45 58.54 4.52 -8.76
C GLU A 45 59.62 3.51 -8.44
N GLU A 46 60.08 3.45 -7.19
CA GLU A 46 61.17 2.56 -6.76
C GLU A 46 60.74 1.67 -5.60
N VAL A 47 60.69 0.38 -5.86
CA VAL A 47 60.49 -0.63 -4.81
C VAL A 47 61.84 -1.30 -4.57
N LYS A 48 62.43 -1.09 -3.41
CA LYS A 48 63.70 -1.72 -3.02
C LYS A 48 63.41 -2.92 -2.11
N ALA A 49 64.03 -4.05 -2.41
CA ALA A 49 63.98 -5.22 -1.54
C ALA A 49 64.48 -4.87 -0.15
N ALA A 50 63.69 -5.20 0.90
CA ALA A 50 64.00 -4.94 2.30
C ALA A 50 64.02 -3.46 2.76
N SER A 51 63.36 -2.56 2.04
CA SER A 51 63.11 -1.18 2.49
C SER A 51 61.64 -0.82 2.43
N GLU A 52 61.24 0.14 3.28
CA GLU A 52 59.89 0.70 3.27
C GLU A 52 59.71 1.54 1.98
N SER A 53 58.56 1.31 1.29
CA SER A 53 58.15 2.10 0.14
C SER A 53 56.97 2.97 0.51
N GLN A 54 57.05 4.28 0.25
CA GLN A 54 55.97 5.21 0.55
C GLN A 54 55.09 5.42 -0.69
N PHE A 55 53.77 5.32 -0.48
CA PHE A 55 52.73 5.73 -1.41
C PHE A 55 52.18 7.10 -1.08
N VAL A 56 52.28 8.03 -2.00
CA VAL A 56 51.63 9.34 -1.88
C VAL A 56 50.32 9.30 -2.66
N PHE A 57 49.23 9.21 -1.94
CA PHE A 57 47.91 9.18 -2.55
C PHE A 57 47.48 10.56 -3.05
N ARG A 58 47.02 10.62 -4.27
CA ARG A 58 46.42 11.82 -4.88
C ARG A 58 44.97 11.61 -5.11
N LYS A 59 44.15 12.58 -4.72
CA LYS A 59 42.71 12.57 -4.95
C LYS A 59 42.43 12.71 -6.44
N LYS A 60 41.56 11.85 -6.95
CA LYS A 60 41.13 11.81 -8.37
C LYS A 60 39.65 12.16 -8.53
N ALA A 61 38.78 11.84 -7.56
CA ALA A 61 37.40 12.28 -7.56
C ALA A 61 37.27 13.70 -7.02
N ALA A 62 36.32 14.45 -7.52
CA ALA A 62 35.90 15.72 -6.99
C ALA A 62 34.82 15.51 -5.90
N THR A 63 34.66 16.50 -5.04
CA THR A 63 33.53 16.61 -4.13
C THR A 63 32.88 17.96 -4.31
N ALA A 64 31.55 17.99 -4.38
CA ALA A 64 30.79 19.22 -4.40
C ALA A 64 29.96 19.31 -3.10
N GLN A 65 30.07 20.42 -2.41
CA GLN A 65 29.11 20.79 -1.37
C GLN A 65 27.96 21.52 -2.03
N LEU A 66 26.77 20.97 -1.89
CA LEU A 66 25.55 21.53 -2.44
C LEU A 66 24.77 22.22 -1.35
N SER A 67 24.24 23.39 -1.66
CA SER A 67 23.41 24.17 -0.76
C SER A 67 22.15 24.56 -1.53
N PHE A 68 21.01 24.09 -1.09
CA PHE A 68 19.71 24.38 -1.70
C PHE A 68 18.92 25.31 -0.78
N ASP A 69 18.40 26.36 -1.37
CA ASP A 69 17.47 27.29 -0.74
C ASP A 69 16.20 27.33 -1.58
N PHE A 70 15.12 26.78 -1.06
CA PHE A 70 13.83 26.74 -1.74
C PHE A 70 12.94 27.90 -1.32
N THR A 71 13.25 28.61 -0.27
CA THR A 71 12.51 29.77 0.29
C THR A 71 10.99 29.52 0.25
N SER A 72 10.57 28.30 0.58
CA SER A 72 9.18 27.91 0.49
C SER A 72 8.41 28.43 1.68
N GLU A 73 7.43 29.27 1.42
CA GLU A 73 6.44 29.73 2.39
C GLU A 73 5.05 29.14 2.05
N GLY A 74 4.15 29.09 3.02
CA GLY A 74 2.77 28.66 2.80
C GLY A 74 2.62 27.16 2.54
N LYS A 75 1.99 26.80 1.42
CA LYS A 75 1.50 25.43 1.15
C LYS A 75 2.56 24.33 1.23
N TYR A 76 3.78 24.61 0.82
CA TYR A 76 4.84 23.60 0.72
C TYR A 76 5.88 23.67 1.85
N ALA A 77 5.81 24.67 2.73
CA ALA A 77 6.82 24.91 3.77
C ALA A 77 7.05 23.71 4.70
N SER A 78 6.00 22.96 5.01
CA SER A 78 6.07 21.79 5.91
C SER A 78 6.48 20.49 5.21
N GLU A 79 6.63 20.49 3.88
CA GLU A 79 7.04 19.30 3.16
C GLU A 79 8.46 18.86 3.56
N LYS A 80 8.65 17.54 3.75
CA LYS A 80 9.92 16.93 4.09
C LYS A 80 10.59 16.38 2.84
N VAL A 81 11.84 16.77 2.60
CA VAL A 81 12.58 16.36 1.40
C VAL A 81 13.24 15.00 1.64
N ASN A 82 12.77 13.98 0.93
CA ASN A 82 13.30 12.61 1.02
C ASN A 82 14.55 12.44 0.17
N SER A 83 14.57 13.03 -1.03
CA SER A 83 15.70 12.95 -1.95
C SER A 83 15.76 14.12 -2.91
N ILE A 84 16.97 14.37 -3.43
CA ILE A 84 17.23 15.30 -4.53
C ILE A 84 18.01 14.56 -5.60
N LYS A 85 17.43 14.43 -6.81
CA LYS A 85 18.12 13.91 -7.99
C LYS A 85 18.59 15.09 -8.84
N ILE A 86 19.89 15.10 -9.14
CA ILE A 86 20.55 16.09 -9.97
C ILE A 86 20.87 15.44 -11.31
N THR A 87 20.49 16.06 -12.41
CA THR A 87 20.77 15.61 -13.77
C THR A 87 21.37 16.75 -14.58
N ALA A 88 22.55 16.54 -15.20
CA ALA A 88 23.22 17.50 -16.07
C ALA A 88 23.22 16.97 -17.51
N GLU A 89 22.45 17.61 -18.38
CA GLU A 89 22.31 17.17 -19.76
C GLU A 89 23.60 17.42 -20.55
N GLY A 90 24.18 16.34 -21.10
CA GLY A 90 25.43 16.39 -21.86
C GLY A 90 26.72 16.32 -21.02
N VAL A 91 26.63 16.28 -19.67
CA VAL A 91 27.78 16.18 -18.78
C VAL A 91 27.68 14.95 -17.90
N ASN A 92 28.63 14.02 -18.03
CA ASN A 92 28.71 12.83 -17.20
C ASN A 92 29.63 13.07 -15.99
N PHE A 93 29.13 12.80 -14.77
CA PHE A 93 29.84 13.07 -13.53
C PHE A 93 29.74 11.96 -12.47
N ALA A 94 29.07 10.85 -12.80
CA ALA A 94 28.92 9.69 -11.94
C ALA A 94 28.94 8.38 -12.75
N GLY A 95 28.72 7.25 -12.11
CA GLY A 95 28.66 5.94 -12.74
C GLY A 95 30.02 5.25 -12.80
N ALA A 96 30.10 4.19 -13.61
CA ALA A 96 31.32 3.43 -13.81
C ALA A 96 32.32 4.19 -14.71
N CYS A 97 33.57 4.07 -14.38
CA CYS A 97 34.69 4.55 -15.22
C CYS A 97 35.87 3.60 -15.09
N ASP A 98 36.58 3.40 -16.20
CA ASP A 98 37.85 2.70 -16.24
C ASP A 98 38.99 3.73 -16.08
N PHE A 99 39.90 3.46 -15.15
CA PHE A 99 40.99 4.36 -14.80
C PHE A 99 42.33 3.64 -14.99
N ASP A 100 43.15 4.12 -15.94
CA ASP A 100 44.50 3.59 -16.17
C ASP A 100 45.46 4.16 -15.12
N LEU A 101 45.94 3.31 -14.23
CA LEU A 101 46.90 3.67 -13.19
C LEU A 101 48.28 4.00 -13.72
N THR A 102 48.61 3.59 -14.95
CA THR A 102 49.92 3.84 -15.57
C THR A 102 49.99 5.21 -16.24
N ASP A 103 48.85 5.80 -16.58
CA ASP A 103 48.78 7.14 -17.17
C ASP A 103 48.76 8.20 -16.03
N PRO A 104 49.84 8.99 -15.89
CA PRO A 104 49.90 10.01 -14.85
C PRO A 104 48.86 11.13 -15.05
N ASP A 105 48.40 11.33 -16.28
CA ASP A 105 47.44 12.38 -16.66
C ASP A 105 46.02 11.86 -16.74
N ALA A 106 45.80 10.57 -16.43
CA ALA A 106 44.47 9.98 -16.41
C ALA A 106 43.53 10.75 -15.47
N GLN A 107 42.32 11.04 -15.99
CA GLN A 107 41.23 11.67 -15.26
C GLN A 107 40.06 10.73 -15.17
N LEU A 108 39.34 10.78 -14.03
CA LEU A 108 38.06 10.08 -13.90
C LEU A 108 37.05 10.73 -14.83
N ARG A 109 36.39 9.93 -15.65
CA ARG A 109 35.28 10.37 -16.49
C ARG A 109 34.07 9.51 -16.18
N GLY A 110 32.99 10.14 -15.69
CA GLY A 110 31.76 9.45 -15.41
C GLY A 110 31.09 8.89 -16.67
N SER A 111 30.26 7.86 -16.48
CA SER A 111 29.39 7.30 -17.52
C SER A 111 27.92 7.68 -17.32
N SER A 112 27.58 8.33 -16.22
CA SER A 112 26.23 8.78 -15.87
C SER A 112 26.18 10.29 -15.67
N ASN A 113 25.12 10.90 -16.16
CA ASN A 113 24.82 12.32 -16.04
C ASN A 113 23.92 12.66 -14.83
N SER A 114 23.70 11.73 -13.92
CA SER A 114 22.83 11.97 -12.77
C SER A 114 23.32 11.33 -11.48
N ILE A 115 23.00 11.99 -10.36
CA ILE A 115 23.17 11.50 -8.98
C ILE A 115 21.87 11.75 -8.21
N THR A 116 21.43 10.76 -7.43
CA THR A 116 20.35 10.90 -6.46
C THR A 116 20.94 10.91 -5.05
N TYR A 117 20.69 11.95 -4.30
CA TYR A 117 21.03 12.02 -2.88
C TYR A 117 19.80 11.79 -2.01
N THR A 118 19.88 10.84 -1.09
CA THR A 118 18.79 10.48 -0.18
C THR A 118 19.13 10.91 1.24
N PHE A 119 18.18 11.56 1.91
CA PHE A 119 18.35 12.02 3.28
C PHE A 119 17.98 10.92 4.27
N ASN A 120 18.80 10.70 5.30
CA ASN A 120 18.45 9.80 6.42
C ASN A 120 17.43 10.45 7.37
N GLU A 121 17.53 11.76 7.52
CA GLU A 121 16.59 12.61 8.24
C GLU A 121 16.13 13.68 7.24
N ALA A 122 14.87 13.63 6.86
CA ALA A 122 14.31 14.48 5.83
C ALA A 122 14.18 15.94 6.31
N PRO A 123 14.96 16.90 5.76
CA PRO A 123 14.83 18.31 6.09
C PRO A 123 13.52 18.89 5.54
N SER A 124 13.09 20.03 6.06
CA SER A 124 11.93 20.77 5.54
C SER A 124 12.31 21.58 4.30
N LEU A 125 11.35 21.74 3.36
CA LEU A 125 11.51 22.68 2.24
C LEU A 125 11.68 24.16 2.68
N ALA A 126 11.25 24.52 3.89
CA ALA A 126 11.48 25.84 4.45
C ALA A 126 12.91 26.02 4.97
N ASP A 127 13.68 24.94 5.14
CA ASP A 127 15.04 24.97 5.65
C ASP A 127 16.05 25.12 4.50
N LYS A 128 17.22 25.69 4.80
CA LYS A 128 18.36 25.60 3.92
C LYS A 128 18.93 24.18 3.98
N ILE A 129 19.00 23.49 2.83
CA ILE A 129 19.41 22.09 2.74
C ILE A 129 20.84 22.01 2.23
N GLU A 130 21.76 21.47 3.02
CA GLU A 130 23.17 21.34 2.66
C GLU A 130 23.62 19.87 2.73
N PHE A 131 24.33 19.43 1.67
CA PHE A 131 24.93 18.09 1.64
C PHE A 131 26.12 18.04 0.68
N THR A 132 26.92 16.99 0.78
CA THR A 132 28.09 16.77 -0.06
C THR A 132 27.89 15.56 -0.95
N ILE A 133 28.27 15.68 -2.23
CA ILE A 133 28.33 14.57 -3.18
C ILE A 133 29.75 14.34 -3.68
N GLY A 134 30.07 13.08 -3.99
CA GLY A 134 31.27 12.73 -4.78
C GLY A 134 30.94 12.69 -6.26
N LEU A 135 31.81 13.22 -7.09
CA LEU A 135 31.62 13.25 -8.54
C LEU A 135 32.95 13.09 -9.29
N ALA A 136 32.91 12.69 -10.55
CA ALA A 136 34.04 12.80 -11.45
C ALA A 136 34.30 14.29 -11.76
N PRO A 137 35.56 14.71 -11.88
CA PRO A 137 35.89 16.09 -12.25
C PRO A 137 35.20 16.46 -13.57
N CYS A 138 34.41 17.52 -13.56
CA CYS A 138 33.65 18.00 -14.71
C CYS A 138 33.32 19.49 -14.55
N ASP A 139 32.95 20.11 -15.64
CA ASP A 139 32.40 21.48 -15.65
C ASP A 139 30.87 21.42 -15.87
N LEU A 140 30.12 21.55 -14.80
CA LEU A 140 28.65 21.49 -14.83
C LEU A 140 28.02 22.69 -15.57
N THR A 141 28.76 23.80 -15.80
CA THR A 141 28.26 24.91 -16.60
C THR A 141 28.14 24.60 -18.07
N GLN A 142 28.80 23.52 -18.53
CA GLN A 142 28.70 23.03 -19.89
C GLN A 142 27.43 22.21 -20.17
N ALA A 143 26.64 21.91 -19.13
CA ALA A 143 25.37 21.22 -19.31
C ALA A 143 24.40 22.07 -20.13
N ALA A 144 23.71 21.46 -21.08
CA ALA A 144 22.66 22.13 -21.86
C ALA A 144 21.50 22.55 -20.95
N ASN A 145 21.11 21.64 -20.04
CA ASN A 145 20.15 21.88 -18.95
C ASN A 145 20.62 21.21 -17.68
N MET A 146 20.24 21.76 -16.52
CA MET A 146 20.36 21.08 -15.24
C MET A 146 19.03 20.98 -14.54
N TYR A 147 18.64 19.74 -14.26
CA TYR A 147 17.40 19.42 -13.58
C TYR A 147 17.66 19.00 -12.14
N TYR A 148 16.81 19.49 -11.24
CA TYR A 148 16.77 19.10 -9.84
C TYR A 148 15.38 18.56 -9.53
N LEU A 149 15.27 17.22 -9.41
CA LEU A 149 14.05 16.58 -8.97
C LEU A 149 14.09 16.45 -7.44
N VAL A 150 13.32 17.27 -6.76
CA VAL A 150 13.14 17.28 -5.31
C VAL A 150 11.92 16.46 -4.98
N SER A 151 12.07 15.37 -4.23
CA SER A 151 10.98 14.47 -3.86
C SER A 151 10.67 14.60 -2.38
N THR A 152 9.40 14.82 -2.05
CA THR A 152 8.84 14.81 -0.70
C THR A 152 7.87 13.65 -0.54
N ASP A 153 7.16 13.56 0.58
CA ASP A 153 6.14 12.52 0.78
C ASP A 153 4.91 12.71 -0.13
N ARG A 154 4.63 13.95 -0.53
CA ARG A 154 3.40 14.29 -1.26
C ARG A 154 3.61 15.00 -2.59
N TYR A 155 4.82 15.49 -2.85
CA TYR A 155 5.10 16.26 -4.06
C TYR A 155 6.46 15.92 -4.63
N THR A 156 6.57 16.02 -5.95
CA THR A 156 7.85 16.17 -6.63
C THR A 156 7.91 17.54 -7.30
N PHE A 157 9.09 18.16 -7.26
CA PHE A 157 9.38 19.45 -7.85
C PHE A 157 10.54 19.27 -8.81
N LEU A 158 10.28 19.35 -10.10
CA LEU A 158 11.32 19.27 -11.13
C LEU A 158 11.68 20.67 -11.60
N PHE A 159 12.78 21.20 -11.10
CA PHE A 159 13.33 22.49 -11.49
C PHE A 159 14.32 22.33 -12.65
N ASN A 160 14.36 23.30 -13.57
CA ASN A 160 15.45 23.47 -14.51
C ASN A 160 16.18 24.79 -14.22
N LYS A 161 17.44 24.69 -13.78
CA LYS A 161 18.29 25.83 -13.52
C LYS A 161 19.76 25.45 -13.62
N ARG A 162 20.51 26.14 -14.48
CA ARG A 162 21.96 25.95 -14.55
C ARG A 162 22.68 26.66 -13.39
N PRO A 163 23.80 26.12 -12.87
CA PRO A 163 24.59 26.79 -11.86
C PRO A 163 25.25 28.03 -12.46
N ALA A 164 25.36 29.09 -11.64
CA ALA A 164 25.96 30.34 -12.07
C ALA A 164 27.49 30.27 -12.24
N GLN A 165 28.14 29.26 -11.65
CA GLN A 165 29.60 29.09 -11.68
C GLN A 165 29.98 27.61 -11.80
N SER A 166 31.08 27.31 -12.53
CA SER A 166 31.70 26.00 -12.51
C SER A 166 32.36 25.75 -11.16
N SER A 167 32.30 24.49 -10.70
CA SER A 167 33.03 24.08 -9.52
C SER A 167 34.36 23.42 -9.95
N PRO A 168 35.51 24.10 -9.80
CA PRO A 168 36.78 23.41 -9.73
C PRO A 168 36.82 22.54 -8.47
N GLU A 169 37.77 21.57 -8.42
CA GLU A 169 37.93 20.66 -7.29
C GLU A 169 37.76 21.38 -5.92
N GLY A 170 36.79 20.89 -5.11
CA GLY A 170 36.61 21.35 -3.73
C GLY A 170 35.72 22.59 -3.53
N SER A 171 35.02 23.07 -4.55
CA SER A 171 34.17 24.27 -4.42
C SER A 171 32.75 23.93 -3.97
N ALA A 172 32.13 24.86 -3.22
CA ALA A 172 30.73 24.78 -2.89
C ALA A 172 29.88 25.24 -4.10
N ILE A 173 28.87 24.45 -4.46
CA ILE A 173 27.87 24.84 -5.45
C ILE A 173 26.62 25.25 -4.69
N SER A 174 26.27 26.53 -4.77
CA SER A 174 25.02 27.04 -4.19
C SER A 174 23.97 27.11 -5.29
N VAL A 175 22.82 26.48 -5.05
CA VAL A 175 21.68 26.48 -5.97
C VAL A 175 20.49 27.09 -5.23
N SER A 176 20.06 28.25 -5.67
CA SER A 176 18.85 28.89 -5.16
C SER A 176 17.69 28.50 -6.06
N LEU A 177 16.67 27.87 -5.49
CA LEU A 177 15.47 27.39 -6.16
C LEU A 177 14.20 27.90 -5.44
N PRO A 178 14.06 29.23 -5.20
CA PRO A 178 12.88 29.75 -4.54
C PRO A 178 11.65 29.50 -5.42
N LEU A 179 10.70 28.76 -4.88
CA LEU A 179 9.51 28.29 -5.62
C LEU A 179 8.69 29.43 -6.23
N ASP A 180 8.66 30.59 -5.60
CA ASP A 180 7.96 31.80 -6.06
C ASP A 180 8.61 32.47 -7.28
N GLN A 181 9.87 32.15 -7.59
CA GLN A 181 10.61 32.69 -8.74
C GLN A 181 10.55 31.77 -9.97
N PHE A 182 9.94 30.61 -9.86
CA PHE A 182 9.77 29.65 -10.96
C PHE A 182 8.35 29.71 -11.50
N THR A 183 8.21 29.69 -12.82
CA THR A 183 6.90 29.55 -13.46
C THR A 183 6.47 28.08 -13.43
N ALA A 184 5.30 27.78 -12.86
CA ALA A 184 4.75 26.45 -12.87
C ALA A 184 4.39 26.01 -14.30
N THR A 185 4.74 24.77 -14.67
CA THR A 185 4.49 24.19 -16.00
C THR A 185 4.02 22.74 -15.89
N ASP A 186 3.22 22.28 -16.86
CA ASP A 186 2.83 20.88 -17.04
C ASP A 186 3.80 20.11 -17.97
N SER A 187 4.82 20.78 -18.52
CA SER A 187 5.80 20.15 -19.40
C SER A 187 6.60 19.07 -18.66
N GLU A 188 6.79 17.90 -19.29
CA GLU A 188 7.66 16.85 -18.77
C GLU A 188 9.12 17.28 -18.67
N THR A 189 9.53 18.25 -19.47
CA THR A 189 10.86 18.86 -19.48
C THR A 189 10.72 20.37 -19.34
N PRO A 190 10.69 20.89 -18.11
CA PRO A 190 10.56 22.34 -17.87
C PRO A 190 11.73 23.10 -18.50
N ALA A 191 11.45 24.28 -19.06
CA ALA A 191 12.47 25.20 -19.54
C ALA A 191 13.25 25.84 -18.38
N GLU A 192 14.37 26.49 -18.65
CA GLU A 192 15.14 27.20 -17.62
C GLU A 192 14.27 28.27 -16.93
N GLY A 193 14.18 28.20 -15.61
CA GLY A 193 13.30 29.07 -14.81
C GLY A 193 11.87 28.58 -14.65
N GLU A 194 11.56 27.38 -15.14
CA GLU A 194 10.28 26.69 -14.90
C GLU A 194 10.42 25.58 -13.87
N VAL A 195 9.31 25.25 -13.22
CA VAL A 195 9.17 24.11 -12.29
C VAL A 195 7.92 23.30 -12.62
N LYS A 196 8.07 21.99 -12.80
CA LYS A 196 6.95 21.07 -12.80
C LYS A 196 6.69 20.58 -11.37
N ILE A 197 5.48 20.77 -10.87
CA ILE A 197 5.05 20.31 -9.55
C ILE A 197 4.06 19.18 -9.76
N THR A 198 4.44 17.98 -9.31
CA THR A 198 3.55 16.82 -9.35
C THR A 198 3.15 16.47 -7.92
N HIS A 199 1.85 16.26 -7.72
CA HIS A 199 1.34 15.78 -6.44
C HIS A 199 1.60 14.27 -6.32
N GLU A 200 2.45 13.89 -5.39
CA GLU A 200 2.69 12.50 -5.03
C GLU A 200 1.73 12.11 -3.91
N LEU A 201 1.06 10.96 -4.06
CA LEU A 201 0.19 10.47 -3.02
C LEU A 201 1.00 9.78 -1.92
N PRO A 202 0.60 9.94 -0.62
CA PRO A 202 1.27 9.27 0.47
C PRO A 202 1.27 7.75 0.27
N ALA A 203 2.41 7.11 0.47
CA ALA A 203 2.52 5.66 0.40
C ALA A 203 2.04 5.03 1.71
N LEU A 204 1.05 4.14 1.65
CA LEU A 204 0.49 3.42 2.79
C LEU A 204 0.65 1.91 2.58
N ASN A 205 1.44 1.25 3.42
CA ASN A 205 1.51 -0.22 3.44
C ASN A 205 0.37 -0.79 4.28
N LEU A 206 -0.67 -1.29 3.61
CA LEU A 206 -1.87 -1.83 4.23
C LEU A 206 -1.62 -3.14 5.00
N SER A 207 -0.58 -3.89 4.63
CA SER A 207 -0.19 -5.12 5.33
C SER A 207 0.68 -4.89 6.56
N ALA A 208 1.05 -3.65 6.88
CA ALA A 208 1.89 -3.34 8.04
C ALA A 208 1.25 -3.71 9.39
N GLN A 209 -0.07 -3.76 9.44
CA GLN A 209 -0.84 -4.15 10.63
C GLN A 209 -1.36 -5.61 10.56
N GLY A 210 -0.89 -6.36 9.59
CA GLY A 210 -1.31 -7.73 9.32
C GLY A 210 -2.01 -7.89 7.97
N THR A 211 -1.94 -9.10 7.42
CA THR A 211 -2.64 -9.45 6.18
C THR A 211 -4.11 -9.76 6.47
N ALA A 212 -5.01 -9.39 5.56
CA ALA A 212 -6.46 -9.61 5.70
C ALA A 212 -7.14 -9.70 4.33
N ASN A 213 -8.44 -10.02 4.30
CA ASN A 213 -9.23 -10.02 3.07
C ASN A 213 -9.82 -8.66 2.73
N CYS A 214 -9.80 -7.72 3.66
CA CYS A 214 -10.28 -6.35 3.48
C CYS A 214 -9.26 -5.36 4.03
N TYR A 215 -9.07 -4.27 3.33
CA TYR A 215 -8.28 -3.14 3.80
C TYR A 215 -9.11 -1.86 3.75
N ILE A 216 -9.12 -1.13 4.87
CA ILE A 216 -9.70 0.21 4.95
C ILE A 216 -8.64 1.19 4.47
N VAL A 217 -9.01 2.04 3.53
CA VAL A 217 -8.10 3.05 2.96
C VAL A 217 -8.76 4.41 2.90
N ASP A 218 -7.99 5.45 3.18
CA ASP A 218 -8.46 6.82 3.02
C ASP A 218 -8.44 7.23 1.54
N LYS A 219 -9.07 8.33 1.25
CA LYS A 219 -9.06 8.97 -0.06
C LYS A 219 -7.68 9.57 -0.36
N GLU A 220 -7.39 9.75 -1.65
CA GLU A 220 -6.18 10.41 -2.14
C GLU A 220 -4.89 9.86 -1.51
N ALA A 221 -4.80 8.53 -1.46
CA ALA A 221 -3.65 7.81 -0.93
C ALA A 221 -3.05 6.87 -1.99
N ARG A 222 -1.73 6.75 -1.98
CA ARG A 222 -1.04 5.67 -2.66
C ARG A 222 -0.90 4.50 -1.70
N CYS A 223 -1.44 3.36 -2.05
CA CYS A 223 -1.54 2.19 -1.19
C CYS A 223 -0.77 1.01 -1.76
N SER A 224 -0.33 0.13 -0.88
CA SER A 224 0.24 -1.17 -1.27
C SER A 224 -0.10 -2.24 -0.25
N PHE A 225 -0.14 -3.51 -0.69
CA PHE A 225 -0.27 -4.65 0.20
C PHE A 225 0.48 -5.87 -0.35
N ASP A 226 0.86 -6.78 0.55
CA ASP A 226 1.49 -8.04 0.20
C ASP A 226 0.44 -9.00 -0.38
N ALA A 227 0.52 -9.25 -1.68
CA ALA A 227 -0.34 -10.16 -2.41
C ALA A 227 0.22 -11.59 -2.50
N THR A 228 1.34 -11.87 -1.85
CA THR A 228 1.88 -13.24 -1.74
C THR A 228 1.24 -14.03 -0.62
N VAL A 229 0.52 -13.38 0.30
CA VAL A 229 -0.19 -14.02 1.42
C VAL A 229 -1.69 -13.95 1.18
N MET A 230 -2.35 -15.12 1.17
CA MET A 230 -3.81 -15.22 0.98
C MET A 230 -4.55 -14.70 2.21
N GLY A 231 -5.19 -13.54 2.10
CA GLY A 231 -6.00 -12.96 3.17
C GLY A 231 -5.30 -12.98 4.53
N ASN A 232 -5.92 -13.56 5.55
CA ASN A 232 -5.36 -13.74 6.89
C ASN A 232 -4.47 -15.00 7.01
N GLY A 233 -3.81 -15.40 5.92
CA GLY A 233 -3.15 -16.69 5.76
C GLY A 233 -1.90 -16.92 6.61
N GLY A 234 -1.33 -15.89 7.23
CA GLY A 234 -0.22 -16.04 8.18
C GLY A 234 -0.61 -16.87 9.39
N GLU A 235 -1.78 -16.60 9.97
CA GLU A 235 -2.29 -17.18 11.22
C GLU A 235 -3.70 -17.76 11.10
N GLY A 236 -4.36 -17.57 9.96
CA GLY A 236 -5.78 -17.90 9.76
C GLY A 236 -6.06 -19.38 9.46
N ILE A 237 -5.08 -20.27 9.55
CA ILE A 237 -5.28 -21.70 9.35
C ILE A 237 -5.58 -22.37 10.69
N ILE A 238 -6.87 -22.57 10.96
CA ILE A 238 -7.36 -23.14 12.22
C ILE A 238 -7.24 -24.66 12.16
N PRO A 239 -6.65 -25.31 13.18
CA PRO A 239 -6.58 -26.76 13.25
C PRO A 239 -7.97 -27.41 13.18
N GLY A 240 -8.10 -28.44 12.33
CA GLY A 240 -9.38 -29.13 12.09
C GLY A 240 -10.27 -28.50 11.01
N GLY A 241 -9.99 -27.26 10.57
CA GLY A 241 -10.66 -26.65 9.44
C GLY A 241 -10.15 -27.19 8.11
N SER A 242 -11.05 -27.48 7.18
CA SER A 242 -10.69 -27.90 5.81
C SER A 242 -10.58 -26.67 4.93
N PHE A 243 -9.44 -25.97 4.99
CA PHE A 243 -9.15 -24.80 4.16
C PHE A 243 -8.42 -25.23 2.89
N THR A 244 -8.80 -24.66 1.76
CA THR A 244 -8.18 -24.96 0.46
C THR A 244 -7.82 -23.69 -0.30
N ASP A 245 -6.87 -23.80 -1.22
CA ASP A 245 -6.52 -22.77 -2.17
C ASP A 245 -7.52 -22.73 -3.36
N TYR A 246 -7.23 -21.87 -4.35
CA TYR A 246 -8.01 -21.71 -5.57
C TYR A 246 -8.00 -22.96 -6.49
N LEU A 247 -7.11 -23.92 -6.27
CA LEU A 247 -7.05 -25.20 -6.97
C LEU A 247 -7.69 -26.35 -6.19
N GLY A 248 -8.12 -26.10 -4.95
CA GLY A 248 -8.67 -27.11 -4.05
C GLY A 248 -7.61 -27.87 -3.26
N ASN A 249 -6.34 -27.44 -3.29
CA ASN A 249 -5.31 -28.05 -2.48
C ASN A 249 -5.46 -27.62 -1.02
N PRO A 250 -5.24 -28.54 -0.05
CA PRO A 250 -5.26 -28.19 1.36
C PRO A 250 -4.22 -27.11 1.70
N LEU A 251 -4.59 -26.13 2.53
CA LEU A 251 -3.72 -25.07 2.98
C LEU A 251 -2.98 -25.44 4.26
N THR A 252 -1.75 -24.95 4.36
CA THR A 252 -0.93 -24.95 5.58
C THR A 252 -0.45 -23.53 5.85
N ALA A 253 -0.28 -23.14 7.11
CA ALA A 253 0.27 -21.83 7.44
C ALA A 253 1.80 -21.79 7.22
N PRO A 254 2.37 -20.69 6.68
CA PRO A 254 1.64 -19.57 6.07
C PRO A 254 1.05 -19.94 4.70
N ALA A 255 -0.16 -19.47 4.42
CA ALA A 255 -0.83 -19.70 3.14
C ALA A 255 -0.36 -18.68 2.10
N THR A 256 0.56 -19.09 1.24
CA THR A 256 1.21 -18.22 0.26
C THR A 256 0.84 -18.57 -1.18
N ILE A 257 0.93 -17.57 -2.05
CA ILE A 257 0.74 -17.67 -3.52
C ILE A 257 1.82 -16.88 -4.25
N ALA A 258 2.01 -17.18 -5.53
CA ALA A 258 2.95 -16.47 -6.42
C ALA A 258 2.17 -15.87 -7.60
N PRO A 259 1.55 -14.71 -7.45
CA PRO A 259 0.76 -14.11 -8.50
C PRO A 259 1.63 -13.51 -9.62
N VAL A 260 1.09 -13.48 -10.85
CA VAL A 260 1.78 -12.91 -12.02
C VAL A 260 1.10 -11.65 -12.56
N SER A 261 -0.15 -11.41 -12.20
CA SER A 261 -0.88 -10.19 -12.58
C SER A 261 -1.92 -9.81 -11.55
N ALA A 262 -2.28 -8.52 -11.53
CA ALA A 262 -3.38 -7.97 -10.74
C ALA A 262 -4.45 -7.40 -11.66
N GLU A 263 -5.71 -7.41 -11.21
CA GLU A 263 -6.86 -6.88 -11.94
C GLU A 263 -7.86 -6.23 -10.99
N LEU A 264 -8.38 -5.07 -11.38
CA LEU A 264 -9.55 -4.47 -10.76
C LEU A 264 -10.81 -5.17 -11.30
N LEU A 265 -11.43 -6.02 -10.48
CA LEU A 265 -12.64 -6.71 -10.88
C LEU A 265 -13.82 -5.75 -10.93
N TRP A 266 -14.04 -5.01 -9.88
CA TRP A 266 -15.09 -3.98 -9.83
C TRP A 266 -14.80 -2.90 -8.81
N GLU A 267 -15.41 -1.75 -8.99
CA GLU A 267 -15.51 -0.66 -8.02
C GLU A 267 -16.91 -0.04 -8.07
N THR A 268 -17.36 0.56 -6.96
CA THR A 268 -18.69 1.17 -6.84
C THR A 268 -18.73 2.64 -7.19
N THR A 269 -17.59 3.26 -7.34
CA THR A 269 -17.42 4.66 -7.77
C THR A 269 -16.41 4.66 -8.91
N ASP A 270 -16.75 5.24 -10.04
CA ASP A 270 -15.90 5.25 -11.24
C ASP A 270 -14.57 5.96 -10.95
N GLY A 271 -13.46 5.30 -11.28
CA GLY A 271 -12.12 5.80 -11.04
C GLY A 271 -11.73 5.85 -9.56
N LEU A 272 -12.36 5.04 -8.69
CA LEU A 272 -11.98 4.94 -7.28
C LEU A 272 -10.55 4.44 -7.10
N ILE A 273 -10.16 3.47 -7.94
CA ILE A 273 -8.83 2.86 -7.98
C ILE A 273 -8.15 3.18 -9.30
N SER A 274 -6.91 3.64 -9.24
CA SER A 274 -6.07 3.92 -10.40
C SER A 274 -4.64 3.41 -10.21
N GLU A 275 -3.86 3.37 -11.27
CA GLU A 275 -2.44 2.94 -11.26
C GLU A 275 -2.21 1.59 -10.57
N LEU A 276 -3.11 0.63 -10.82
CA LEU A 276 -3.00 -0.71 -10.27
C LEU A 276 -1.82 -1.47 -10.89
N VAL A 277 -0.84 -1.84 -10.07
CA VAL A 277 0.37 -2.56 -10.48
C VAL A 277 0.66 -3.69 -9.53
N LEU A 278 1.11 -4.83 -10.05
CA LEU A 278 1.73 -5.92 -9.30
C LEU A 278 3.23 -5.94 -9.63
N SER A 279 4.08 -5.81 -8.63
CA SER A 279 5.53 -5.96 -8.75
C SER A 279 6.08 -6.70 -7.54
N ASP A 280 6.89 -7.74 -7.78
CA ASP A 280 7.54 -8.54 -6.73
C ASP A 280 6.59 -9.05 -5.63
N GLY A 281 5.36 -9.42 -6.03
CA GLY A 281 4.32 -9.90 -5.12
C GLY A 281 3.58 -8.80 -4.34
N ILE A 282 3.93 -7.55 -4.54
CA ILE A 282 3.25 -6.39 -3.95
C ILE A 282 2.27 -5.79 -4.95
N VAL A 283 1.03 -5.65 -4.56
CA VAL A 283 0.03 -4.87 -5.29
C VAL A 283 0.09 -3.43 -4.79
N SER A 284 0.18 -2.47 -5.72
CA SER A 284 0.10 -1.05 -5.43
C SER A 284 -0.96 -0.36 -6.30
N PHE A 285 -1.57 0.69 -5.78
CA PHE A 285 -2.63 1.46 -6.43
C PHE A 285 -2.81 2.81 -5.77
N ASN A 286 -3.51 3.71 -6.44
CA ASN A 286 -3.94 4.99 -5.88
C ASN A 286 -5.45 5.00 -5.66
N THR A 287 -5.90 5.72 -4.62
CA THR A 287 -7.31 5.99 -4.37
C THR A 287 -7.69 7.42 -4.80
N SER A 288 -8.92 7.59 -5.29
CA SER A 288 -9.45 8.92 -5.61
C SER A 288 -9.95 9.69 -4.37
N ALA A 289 -10.46 10.91 -4.57
CA ALA A 289 -11.13 11.68 -3.52
C ALA A 289 -12.50 11.11 -3.10
N GLY A 290 -13.00 10.11 -3.81
CA GLY A 290 -14.29 9.46 -3.56
C GLY A 290 -14.25 8.44 -2.44
N LYS A 291 -15.44 8.10 -1.91
CA LYS A 291 -15.66 6.93 -1.05
C LYS A 291 -16.32 5.82 -1.87
N GLY A 292 -16.08 4.58 -1.50
CA GLY A 292 -16.67 3.43 -2.17
C GLY A 292 -15.96 2.12 -1.84
N ASN A 293 -16.20 1.13 -2.66
CA ASN A 293 -15.67 -0.21 -2.49
C ASN A 293 -15.09 -0.70 -3.81
N ALA A 294 -14.02 -1.47 -3.75
CA ALA A 294 -13.43 -2.12 -4.90
C ALA A 294 -12.99 -3.54 -4.57
N LEU A 295 -12.92 -4.39 -5.56
CA LEU A 295 -12.37 -5.75 -5.45
C LEU A 295 -11.20 -5.89 -6.40
N ILE A 296 -10.01 -6.07 -5.85
CA ILE A 296 -8.78 -6.34 -6.58
C ILE A 296 -8.48 -7.84 -6.49
N ALA A 297 -8.19 -8.46 -7.63
CA ALA A 297 -7.78 -9.86 -7.69
C ALA A 297 -6.37 -10.00 -8.24
N VAL A 298 -5.69 -11.09 -7.86
CA VAL A 298 -4.44 -11.52 -8.48
C VAL A 298 -4.62 -12.87 -9.17
N LYS A 299 -3.86 -13.09 -10.24
CA LYS A 299 -4.01 -14.23 -11.13
C LYS A 299 -2.71 -14.99 -11.34
N ASP A 300 -2.87 -16.27 -11.66
CA ASP A 300 -1.77 -17.14 -12.12
C ASP A 300 -1.50 -16.96 -13.62
N GLN A 301 -0.51 -17.70 -14.13
CA GLN A 301 -0.12 -17.71 -15.55
C GLN A 301 -1.24 -18.16 -16.51
N GLN A 302 -2.24 -18.89 -16.01
CA GLN A 302 -3.39 -19.34 -16.78
C GLN A 302 -4.57 -18.34 -16.71
N GLY A 303 -4.39 -17.21 -16.02
CA GLY A 303 -5.40 -16.18 -15.85
C GLY A 303 -6.47 -16.53 -14.81
N ARG A 304 -6.29 -17.59 -14.01
CA ARG A 304 -7.22 -17.97 -12.93
C ARG A 304 -6.97 -17.08 -11.71
N ILE A 305 -8.06 -16.62 -11.08
CA ILE A 305 -7.95 -15.84 -9.85
C ILE A 305 -7.43 -16.74 -8.73
N MET A 306 -6.30 -16.36 -8.16
CA MET A 306 -5.67 -17.04 -7.02
C MET A 306 -6.22 -16.53 -5.69
N TRP A 307 -6.48 -15.23 -5.60
CA TRP A 307 -7.07 -14.55 -4.45
C TRP A 307 -7.61 -13.18 -4.84
N SER A 308 -8.44 -12.57 -3.98
CA SER A 308 -8.99 -11.23 -4.14
C SER A 308 -9.13 -10.53 -2.80
N TRP A 309 -9.02 -9.21 -2.81
CA TRP A 309 -9.08 -8.34 -1.64
C TRP A 309 -10.13 -7.26 -1.83
N HIS A 310 -10.91 -7.04 -0.79
CA HIS A 310 -11.83 -5.92 -0.69
C HIS A 310 -11.06 -4.67 -0.29
N ILE A 311 -11.09 -3.63 -1.12
CA ILE A 311 -10.56 -2.30 -0.81
C ILE A 311 -11.75 -1.43 -0.44
N TRP A 312 -11.78 -1.01 0.81
CA TRP A 312 -12.86 -0.22 1.38
C TRP A 312 -12.41 1.22 1.59
N CYS A 313 -12.70 2.08 0.58
CA CYS A 313 -12.33 3.50 0.58
C CYS A 313 -13.31 4.30 1.42
N THR A 314 -12.94 4.62 2.63
CA THR A 314 -13.76 5.39 3.58
C THR A 314 -12.87 5.99 4.68
N ASP A 315 -13.41 6.96 5.43
CA ASP A 315 -12.84 7.35 6.72
C ASP A 315 -12.79 6.15 7.67
N LEU A 316 -11.78 6.12 8.53
CA LEU A 316 -11.63 5.03 9.50
C LEU A 316 -12.90 4.91 10.37
N PRO A 317 -13.58 3.75 10.39
CA PRO A 317 -14.70 3.52 11.27
C PRO A 317 -14.33 3.74 12.74
N ALA A 318 -15.23 4.35 13.50
CA ALA A 318 -15.03 4.54 14.92
C ALA A 318 -15.38 3.27 15.71
N ASP A 319 -14.62 3.01 16.76
CA ASP A 319 -14.90 1.93 17.68
C ASP A 319 -16.06 2.28 18.64
N GLN A 320 -17.00 1.37 18.76
CA GLN A 320 -18.13 1.44 19.70
C GLN A 320 -18.02 0.30 20.70
N VAL A 321 -17.76 0.64 21.96
CA VAL A 321 -17.66 -0.35 23.05
C VAL A 321 -19.06 -0.66 23.57
N TYR A 322 -19.52 -1.88 23.28
CA TYR A 322 -20.85 -2.33 23.69
C TYR A 322 -20.85 -2.76 25.15
N MET A 323 -21.95 -2.46 25.86
CA MET A 323 -22.16 -2.92 27.24
C MET A 323 -22.06 -4.44 27.32
N ALA A 324 -21.76 -4.95 28.51
CA ALA A 324 -21.75 -6.39 28.75
C ALA A 324 -23.14 -7.00 28.47
N ASN A 325 -23.11 -8.09 27.69
CA ASN A 325 -24.33 -8.85 27.37
C ASN A 325 -24.77 -9.77 28.53
N LYS A 326 -25.84 -10.53 28.35
CA LYS A 326 -26.34 -11.46 29.37
C LYS A 326 -25.35 -12.53 29.82
N TYR A 327 -24.29 -12.78 29.04
CA TYR A 327 -23.22 -13.71 29.37
C TYR A 327 -22.01 -13.03 30.03
N GLY A 328 -22.07 -11.71 30.25
CA GLY A 328 -20.99 -10.92 30.81
C GLY A 328 -19.89 -10.52 29.83
N ASN A 329 -20.10 -10.76 28.52
CA ASN A 329 -19.14 -10.41 27.48
C ASN A 329 -19.41 -9.00 26.93
N SER A 330 -18.35 -8.22 26.76
CA SER A 330 -18.38 -6.91 26.10
C SER A 330 -17.61 -6.96 24.79
N TYR A 331 -18.11 -6.29 23.76
CA TYR A 331 -17.55 -6.28 22.41
C TYR A 331 -17.29 -4.86 21.95
N THR A 332 -16.25 -4.67 21.17
CA THR A 332 -16.02 -3.44 20.42
C THR A 332 -16.39 -3.67 18.96
N PHE A 333 -17.35 -2.92 18.46
CA PHE A 333 -17.79 -2.95 17.07
C PHE A 333 -17.29 -1.73 16.32
N MET A 334 -17.09 -1.86 15.01
CA MET A 334 -17.06 -0.70 14.13
C MET A 334 -18.42 -0.01 14.13
N ASP A 335 -18.47 1.30 13.96
CA ASP A 335 -19.70 2.10 13.91
C ASP A 335 -20.58 1.80 12.66
N ARG A 336 -20.12 0.96 11.77
CA ARG A 336 -20.77 0.62 10.49
C ARG A 336 -20.42 -0.78 10.02
N SER A 337 -21.26 -1.32 9.10
CA SER A 337 -21.04 -2.61 8.45
C SER A 337 -19.89 -2.55 7.45
N LEU A 338 -19.27 -3.70 7.15
CA LEU A 338 -18.25 -3.83 6.12
C LEU A 338 -18.73 -3.23 4.78
N GLY A 339 -17.93 -2.35 4.22
CA GLY A 339 -18.22 -1.67 2.96
C GLY A 339 -19.15 -0.45 3.06
N ALA A 340 -19.67 -0.12 4.24
CA ALA A 340 -20.47 1.10 4.43
C ALA A 340 -19.57 2.34 4.43
N THR A 341 -19.95 3.38 3.71
CA THR A 341 -19.20 4.64 3.61
C THR A 341 -19.70 5.74 4.55
N SER A 342 -20.72 5.42 5.35
CA SER A 342 -21.33 6.29 6.37
C SER A 342 -21.83 5.47 7.56
N ALA A 343 -21.80 6.07 8.75
CA ALA A 343 -22.43 5.54 9.97
C ALA A 343 -23.79 6.20 10.28
N LEU A 344 -24.31 7.00 9.34
CA LEU A 344 -25.53 7.79 9.52
C LEU A 344 -26.74 7.18 8.80
N ASP A 345 -27.93 7.71 9.03
CA ASP A 345 -29.17 7.33 8.34
C ASP A 345 -29.20 7.88 6.90
N ASP A 346 -28.31 7.37 6.08
CA ASP A 346 -28.21 7.66 4.64
C ASP A 346 -27.83 6.39 3.84
N THR A 347 -27.86 6.47 2.53
CA THR A 347 -27.56 5.32 1.64
C THR A 347 -26.13 4.82 1.74
N GLY A 348 -25.19 5.64 2.21
CA GLY A 348 -23.81 5.25 2.47
C GLY A 348 -23.67 4.25 3.62
N SER A 349 -24.69 4.14 4.49
CA SER A 349 -24.70 3.14 5.56
C SER A 349 -25.02 1.71 5.07
N LEU A 350 -25.51 1.56 3.84
CA LEU A 350 -25.71 0.24 3.22
C LEU A 350 -24.35 -0.39 2.90
N GLY A 351 -23.99 -1.44 3.61
CA GLY A 351 -22.72 -2.14 3.42
C GLY A 351 -22.76 -3.17 2.29
N MET A 352 -21.74 -4.03 2.25
CA MET A 352 -21.65 -5.15 1.32
C MET A 352 -22.46 -6.35 1.83
N SER A 353 -22.91 -7.20 0.89
CA SER A 353 -23.50 -8.50 1.19
C SER A 353 -22.43 -9.58 1.18
N TYR A 354 -22.61 -10.62 1.98
CA TYR A 354 -21.74 -11.79 1.99
C TYR A 354 -22.57 -13.07 1.99
N GLN A 355 -22.09 -14.10 1.31
CA GLN A 355 -22.54 -15.47 1.59
C GLN A 355 -21.75 -16.02 2.76
N TRP A 356 -22.42 -16.60 3.74
CA TRP A 356 -21.77 -17.07 4.96
C TRP A 356 -20.54 -17.96 4.65
N GLY A 357 -19.41 -17.68 5.28
CA GLY A 357 -18.16 -18.42 5.07
C GLY A 357 -17.32 -17.96 3.86
N ARG A 358 -17.84 -17.10 2.98
CA ARG A 358 -17.05 -16.52 1.89
C ARG A 358 -16.33 -15.24 2.33
N LYS A 359 -15.14 -15.04 1.77
CA LYS A 359 -14.28 -13.88 2.07
C LYS A 359 -14.62 -12.64 1.22
N ASP A 360 -15.27 -12.82 0.07
CA ASP A 360 -15.45 -11.77 -0.91
C ASP A 360 -16.80 -11.06 -0.73
N PRO A 361 -16.80 -9.71 -0.78
CA PRO A 361 -18.02 -8.94 -0.77
C PRO A 361 -18.77 -9.07 -2.09
N ILE A 362 -20.07 -9.17 -1.99
CA ILE A 362 -20.99 -9.04 -3.13
C ILE A 362 -21.71 -7.70 -2.97
N PRO A 363 -21.71 -6.81 -3.97
CA PRO A 363 -22.37 -5.52 -3.85
C PRO A 363 -23.82 -5.66 -3.38
N GLY A 364 -24.16 -4.91 -2.33
CA GLY A 364 -25.50 -4.80 -1.78
C GLY A 364 -26.37 -3.83 -2.59
N SER A 365 -27.51 -3.43 -2.04
CA SER A 365 -28.38 -2.42 -2.68
C SER A 365 -27.76 -1.02 -2.58
N SER A 366 -27.94 -0.22 -3.62
CA SER A 366 -27.61 1.21 -3.62
C SER A 366 -28.73 2.10 -3.07
N LYS A 367 -29.91 1.53 -2.73
CA LYS A 367 -31.08 2.26 -2.22
C LYS A 367 -31.78 1.48 -1.12
N PHE A 368 -32.43 2.22 -0.22
CA PHE A 368 -33.37 1.64 0.71
C PHE A 368 -34.67 1.26 0.00
N TYR A 369 -35.36 0.25 0.49
CA TYR A 369 -36.66 -0.27 0.03
C TYR A 369 -36.69 -0.79 -1.42
N ASP A 370 -36.39 0.05 -2.38
CA ASP A 370 -36.30 -0.31 -3.80
C ASP A 370 -34.93 -0.93 -4.05
N MET A 371 -34.80 -2.19 -3.70
CA MET A 371 -33.56 -2.93 -3.86
C MET A 371 -32.99 -2.77 -5.28
N THR A 372 -32.01 -1.88 -5.40
CA THR A 372 -31.43 -1.48 -6.68
C THR A 372 -29.99 -1.96 -6.75
N GLU A 373 -29.67 -2.73 -7.79
CA GLU A 373 -28.28 -3.11 -8.07
C GLU A 373 -27.43 -1.85 -8.24
N PRO A 374 -26.27 -1.76 -7.60
CA PRO A 374 -25.37 -0.65 -7.85
C PRO A 374 -24.76 -0.75 -9.24
N THR A 375 -24.40 0.38 -9.82
CA THR A 375 -23.52 0.40 -10.99
C THR A 375 -22.14 -0.02 -10.56
N LEU A 376 -21.54 -0.93 -11.31
CA LEU A 376 -20.16 -1.38 -11.10
C LEU A 376 -19.31 -0.97 -12.30
N TYR A 377 -18.09 -0.57 -12.01
CA TYR A 377 -17.06 -0.22 -12.99
C TYR A 377 -15.90 -1.21 -12.86
N GLY A 378 -15.10 -1.39 -13.89
CA GLY A 378 -14.01 -2.36 -13.92
C GLY A 378 -14.24 -3.49 -14.93
N SER A 379 -13.56 -4.61 -14.77
CA SER A 379 -13.71 -5.76 -15.69
C SER A 379 -15.02 -6.52 -15.48
N VAL A 380 -15.65 -6.38 -14.32
CA VAL A 380 -16.96 -6.97 -13.98
C VAL A 380 -17.95 -5.84 -13.67
N THR A 381 -18.99 -5.74 -14.48
CA THR A 381 -19.99 -4.65 -14.38
C THR A 381 -21.31 -5.09 -13.72
N LYS A 382 -21.42 -6.35 -13.33
CA LYS A 382 -22.60 -6.88 -12.63
C LYS A 382 -22.26 -8.16 -11.86
N VAL A 383 -23.00 -8.42 -10.80
CA VAL A 383 -22.96 -9.68 -10.07
C VAL A 383 -23.48 -10.80 -10.95
N SER A 384 -22.70 -11.85 -11.13
CA SER A 384 -23.17 -13.08 -11.78
C SER A 384 -23.87 -14.01 -10.80
N VAL A 385 -24.72 -14.90 -11.31
CA VAL A 385 -25.49 -15.84 -10.49
C VAL A 385 -25.38 -17.24 -11.10
N ALA A 386 -24.98 -18.22 -10.30
CA ALA A 386 -24.89 -19.61 -10.70
C ALA A 386 -25.60 -20.52 -9.69
N ALA A 387 -26.06 -21.70 -10.14
CA ALA A 387 -26.51 -22.73 -9.19
C ALA A 387 -25.30 -23.30 -8.44
N SER A 388 -25.48 -23.65 -7.18
CA SER A 388 -24.49 -24.44 -6.44
C SER A 388 -24.71 -25.94 -6.74
N ASP A 389 -23.68 -26.58 -7.23
CA ASP A 389 -23.61 -28.02 -7.50
C ASP A 389 -22.22 -28.58 -7.16
N ALA A 390 -21.96 -29.82 -7.48
CA ALA A 390 -20.67 -30.46 -7.18
C ALA A 390 -19.45 -29.78 -7.81
N SER A 391 -19.64 -29.00 -8.88
CA SER A 391 -18.57 -28.27 -9.58
C SER A 391 -18.45 -26.82 -9.13
N THR A 392 -19.58 -26.16 -8.92
CA THR A 392 -19.64 -24.72 -8.62
C THR A 392 -19.67 -24.43 -7.12
N GLY A 393 -20.27 -25.32 -6.31
CA GLY A 393 -20.41 -25.18 -4.87
C GLY A 393 -19.17 -25.64 -4.11
N THR A 394 -17.99 -25.21 -4.53
CA THR A 394 -16.69 -25.53 -3.87
C THR A 394 -15.97 -24.27 -3.43
N ILE A 395 -15.11 -24.39 -2.42
CA ILE A 395 -14.26 -23.27 -1.95
C ILE A 395 -13.36 -22.77 -3.08
N ALA A 396 -12.74 -23.70 -3.82
CA ALA A 396 -11.87 -23.35 -4.94
C ALA A 396 -12.60 -22.54 -6.01
N ASN A 397 -13.82 -22.96 -6.40
CA ASN A 397 -14.63 -22.21 -7.35
C ASN A 397 -15.05 -20.84 -6.79
N ALA A 398 -15.38 -20.76 -5.50
CA ALA A 398 -15.74 -19.48 -4.87
C ALA A 398 -14.57 -18.49 -4.86
N ILE A 399 -13.32 -18.96 -4.67
CA ILE A 399 -12.12 -18.13 -4.78
C ILE A 399 -11.87 -17.67 -6.22
N GLN A 400 -12.01 -18.56 -7.21
CA GLN A 400 -11.82 -18.23 -8.62
C GLN A 400 -12.93 -17.33 -9.19
N ASN A 401 -14.11 -17.34 -8.59
CA ASN A 401 -15.30 -16.61 -9.02
C ASN A 401 -15.86 -15.72 -7.89
N PRO A 402 -15.11 -14.74 -7.41
CA PRO A 402 -15.46 -13.98 -6.21
C PRO A 402 -16.73 -13.13 -6.39
N VAL A 403 -17.10 -12.78 -7.64
CA VAL A 403 -18.26 -11.93 -7.97
C VAL A 403 -19.50 -12.77 -8.34
N THR A 404 -19.43 -14.09 -8.22
CA THR A 404 -20.56 -14.98 -8.53
C THR A 404 -21.32 -15.33 -7.26
N PHE A 405 -22.61 -14.99 -7.21
CA PHE A 405 -23.52 -15.47 -6.18
C PHE A 405 -23.93 -16.91 -6.47
N LEU A 406 -23.69 -17.81 -5.53
CA LEU A 406 -24.02 -19.24 -5.65
C LEU A 406 -25.40 -19.50 -5.05
N LYS A 407 -26.39 -19.84 -5.90
CA LYS A 407 -27.79 -20.07 -5.48
C LYS A 407 -27.93 -21.41 -4.80
N ALA A 408 -28.12 -21.43 -3.51
CA ALA A 408 -28.54 -22.58 -2.70
C ALA A 408 -28.86 -22.11 -1.28
N ALA A 409 -29.54 -22.93 -0.49
CA ALA A 409 -29.67 -22.70 0.95
C ALA A 409 -28.31 -22.69 1.64
N ASP A 410 -27.43 -23.61 1.23
CA ASP A 410 -25.99 -23.56 1.52
C ASP A 410 -25.23 -23.55 0.19
N TRP A 411 -24.38 -22.55 -0.03
CA TRP A 411 -23.59 -22.41 -1.25
C TRP A 411 -22.49 -23.50 -1.36
N LEU A 412 -22.03 -24.04 -0.24
CA LEU A 412 -21.02 -25.10 -0.19
C LEU A 412 -21.72 -26.45 -0.39
N PHE A 413 -21.68 -26.97 -1.61
CA PHE A 413 -22.41 -28.17 -2.03
C PHE A 413 -22.02 -29.43 -1.25
N ALA A 414 -20.74 -29.56 -0.90
CA ALA A 414 -20.23 -30.71 -0.11
C ALA A 414 -20.73 -30.73 1.35
N GLY A 415 -21.48 -29.70 1.76
CA GLY A 415 -22.01 -29.52 3.09
C GLY A 415 -21.24 -28.50 3.92
N ARG A 416 -21.80 -28.19 5.09
CA ARG A 416 -21.36 -27.13 5.99
C ARG A 416 -19.91 -27.32 6.45
N ASN A 417 -19.13 -26.25 6.42
CA ASN A 417 -17.84 -26.14 7.07
C ASN A 417 -17.88 -25.01 8.12
N ASN A 418 -18.02 -25.36 9.39
CA ASN A 418 -18.18 -24.40 10.49
C ASN A 418 -16.96 -23.50 10.71
N TYR A 419 -15.78 -23.90 10.21
CA TYR A 419 -14.53 -23.16 10.42
C TYR A 419 -14.34 -21.97 9.45
N LEU A 420 -15.18 -21.83 8.42
CA LEU A 420 -14.94 -20.84 7.35
C LEU A 420 -14.78 -19.41 7.88
N TRP A 421 -15.51 -19.01 8.91
CA TRP A 421 -15.32 -17.71 9.57
C TRP A 421 -14.78 -17.84 11.01
N GLY A 422 -14.06 -18.95 11.30
CA GLY A 422 -13.29 -19.06 12.50
C GLY A 422 -14.01 -19.61 13.72
N ASN A 423 -15.20 -20.24 13.56
CA ASN A 423 -15.93 -20.85 14.66
C ASN A 423 -15.66 -22.38 14.77
N PRO A 424 -14.75 -22.83 15.62
CA PRO A 424 -14.44 -24.25 15.77
C PRO A 424 -15.51 -25.03 16.54
N GLN A 425 -16.39 -24.35 17.27
CA GLN A 425 -17.40 -24.95 18.14
C GLN A 425 -18.79 -25.09 17.47
N GLY A 426 -18.94 -24.56 16.25
CA GLY A 426 -20.22 -24.60 15.54
C GLY A 426 -21.24 -23.64 16.12
N GLU A 427 -22.52 -24.08 16.18
CA GLU A 427 -23.64 -23.24 16.58
C GLU A 427 -23.62 -22.80 18.06
N GLU A 428 -22.87 -23.53 18.89
CA GLU A 428 -22.84 -23.33 20.35
C GLU A 428 -21.79 -22.34 20.81
N GLU A 429 -20.96 -21.82 19.89
CA GLU A 429 -19.91 -20.92 20.29
C GLU A 429 -20.43 -19.58 20.74
N LEU A 430 -20.05 -19.21 21.96
CA LEU A 430 -20.35 -17.92 22.57
C LEU A 430 -19.19 -16.93 22.49
N THR A 431 -18.04 -17.27 21.84
CA THR A 431 -17.03 -16.25 21.51
C THR A 431 -15.59 -16.41 21.99
N ALA A 432 -15.35 -16.93 23.20
CA ALA A 432 -14.02 -16.85 23.82
C ALA A 432 -12.92 -17.58 23.00
N THR A 433 -13.33 -18.58 22.21
CA THR A 433 -12.42 -19.42 21.42
C THR A 433 -12.43 -19.09 19.93
N HIS A 434 -13.22 -18.11 19.52
CA HIS A 434 -13.34 -17.71 18.13
C HIS A 434 -12.01 -17.14 17.59
N GLN A 435 -11.53 -17.70 16.51
CA GLN A 435 -10.31 -17.27 15.82
C GLN A 435 -10.66 -16.71 14.44
N LYS A 436 -9.95 -15.68 14.01
CA LYS A 436 -10.08 -15.15 12.65
C LYS A 436 -9.52 -16.17 11.66
N SER A 437 -10.36 -16.72 10.78
CA SER A 437 -9.92 -17.64 9.74
C SER A 437 -9.34 -16.92 8.53
N ILE A 438 -8.71 -17.68 7.63
CA ILE A 438 -8.21 -17.18 6.33
C ILE A 438 -9.33 -16.59 5.46
N TYR A 439 -10.58 -17.06 5.60
CA TYR A 439 -11.73 -16.57 4.83
C TYR A 439 -12.58 -15.52 5.56
N ASP A 440 -12.20 -15.10 6.77
CA ASP A 440 -12.88 -14.00 7.46
C ASP A 440 -12.73 -12.70 6.65
N PRO A 441 -13.84 -12.02 6.28
CA PRO A 441 -13.81 -10.87 5.39
C PRO A 441 -13.38 -9.56 6.04
N CYS A 442 -13.14 -9.53 7.37
CA CYS A 442 -12.87 -8.31 8.11
C CYS A 442 -11.45 -7.78 7.88
N PRO A 443 -11.24 -6.46 8.06
CA PRO A 443 -9.92 -5.85 8.00
C PRO A 443 -9.00 -6.30 9.16
N PRO A 444 -7.70 -5.95 9.13
CA PRO A 444 -6.79 -6.22 10.24
C PRO A 444 -7.34 -5.72 11.57
N GLY A 445 -7.17 -6.50 12.62
CA GLY A 445 -7.67 -6.18 13.98
C GLY A 445 -9.14 -6.47 14.22
N TYR A 446 -9.94 -6.77 13.19
CA TYR A 446 -11.37 -7.09 13.30
C TYR A 446 -11.67 -8.49 12.78
N ARG A 447 -12.79 -9.05 13.23
CA ARG A 447 -13.31 -10.35 12.80
C ARG A 447 -14.84 -10.35 12.80
N ILE A 448 -15.46 -11.31 12.15
CA ILE A 448 -16.91 -11.52 12.23
C ILE A 448 -17.28 -11.86 13.69
N PRO A 449 -18.31 -11.22 14.28
CA PRO A 449 -18.67 -11.43 15.68
C PRO A 449 -19.24 -12.81 15.92
N GLY A 450 -19.10 -13.30 17.15
CA GLY A 450 -19.77 -14.50 17.62
C GLY A 450 -21.27 -14.30 17.80
N LYS A 451 -21.99 -15.39 18.06
CA LYS A 451 -23.46 -15.42 18.16
C LYS A 451 -24.00 -14.52 19.29
N ASP A 452 -23.32 -14.50 20.43
CA ASP A 452 -23.79 -13.74 21.61
C ASP A 452 -23.57 -12.23 21.50
N ALA A 453 -22.73 -11.77 20.57
CA ALA A 453 -22.41 -10.35 20.41
C ALA A 453 -23.67 -9.49 20.15
N PHE A 454 -24.65 -10.06 19.45
CA PHE A 454 -25.92 -9.39 19.16
C PHE A 454 -26.99 -9.55 20.24
N SER A 455 -26.71 -10.25 21.35
CA SER A 455 -27.71 -10.45 22.43
C SER A 455 -28.13 -9.15 23.11
N ILE A 456 -27.35 -8.07 23.01
CA ILE A 456 -27.74 -6.73 23.51
C ILE A 456 -28.86 -6.08 22.71
N PHE A 457 -29.27 -6.61 21.55
CA PHE A 457 -30.34 -6.07 20.73
C PHE A 457 -31.70 -6.19 21.41
N THR A 458 -31.80 -7.06 22.41
CA THR A 458 -32.96 -7.16 23.28
C THR A 458 -32.56 -6.90 24.73
N LYS A 459 -33.50 -6.35 25.52
CA LYS A 459 -33.27 -6.01 26.93
C LYS A 459 -33.00 -7.24 27.81
N THR A 460 -33.48 -8.39 27.39
CA THR A 460 -33.34 -9.67 28.12
C THR A 460 -32.18 -10.51 27.57
N GLY A 461 -31.63 -10.14 26.38
CA GLY A 461 -30.67 -10.95 25.66
C GLY A 461 -31.26 -12.19 25.00
N GLU A 462 -32.58 -12.38 25.05
CA GLU A 462 -33.29 -13.48 24.41
C GLU A 462 -33.91 -13.06 23.07
N ASN A 463 -34.05 -14.01 22.15
CA ASN A 463 -34.78 -13.75 20.92
C ASN A 463 -36.26 -13.48 21.22
N THR A 464 -36.80 -12.42 20.67
CA THR A 464 -38.18 -12.00 20.91
C THR A 464 -38.78 -11.30 19.72
N THR A 465 -40.10 -11.46 19.55
CA THR A 465 -40.91 -10.70 18.59
C THR A 465 -41.64 -9.51 19.27
N ASP A 466 -41.53 -9.36 20.59
CA ASP A 466 -42.11 -8.25 21.32
C ASP A 466 -41.29 -6.97 21.19
N PRO A 467 -41.79 -5.93 20.50
CA PRO A 467 -41.07 -4.67 20.32
C PRO A 467 -40.73 -3.97 21.65
N ALA A 468 -41.47 -4.22 22.72
CA ALA A 468 -41.19 -3.63 24.04
C ALA A 468 -39.91 -4.19 24.68
N GLN A 469 -39.46 -5.35 24.21
CA GLN A 469 -38.22 -5.99 24.66
C GLN A 469 -37.01 -5.57 23.82
N HIS A 470 -37.20 -4.91 22.68
CA HIS A 470 -36.08 -4.46 21.87
C HIS A 470 -35.32 -3.33 22.57
N ASN A 471 -33.98 -3.39 22.53
CA ASN A 471 -33.11 -2.37 23.09
C ASN A 471 -32.84 -1.25 22.08
N VAL A 472 -33.93 -0.69 21.54
CA VAL A 472 -33.93 0.34 20.51
C VAL A 472 -34.80 1.51 20.97
N ILE A 473 -34.49 2.71 20.46
CA ILE A 473 -35.29 3.90 20.76
C ILE A 473 -36.61 3.83 20.01
N ASN A 474 -36.52 3.62 18.72
CA ASN A 474 -37.59 3.50 17.74
C ASN A 474 -36.97 3.16 16.41
N THR A 475 -37.79 2.79 15.41
CA THR A 475 -37.39 2.92 14.00
C THR A 475 -36.98 4.37 13.75
N SER A 476 -35.97 4.60 12.92
CA SER A 476 -35.62 5.96 12.52
C SER A 476 -36.84 6.71 11.99
N PRO A 477 -36.87 8.05 12.04
CA PRO A 477 -37.97 8.85 11.46
C PRO A 477 -38.18 8.53 9.97
N THR A 478 -37.15 8.12 9.28
CA THR A 478 -37.17 7.70 7.86
C THR A 478 -37.62 6.26 7.68
N LYS A 479 -37.72 5.46 8.76
CA LYS A 479 -38.01 4.01 8.77
C LYS A 479 -36.99 3.18 7.95
N ARG A 480 -35.74 3.64 7.82
CA ARG A 480 -34.68 2.99 7.03
C ARG A 480 -33.79 2.06 7.84
N GLY A 481 -33.98 2.00 9.15
CA GLY A 481 -33.18 1.18 10.07
C GLY A 481 -33.56 1.45 11.51
N TRP A 482 -32.67 1.03 12.41
CA TRP A 482 -32.87 1.10 13.84
C TRP A 482 -31.67 1.75 14.51
N TYR A 483 -31.95 2.58 15.53
CA TYR A 483 -30.94 3.03 16.47
C TYR A 483 -30.97 2.12 17.69
N LEU A 484 -29.86 1.42 17.92
CA LEU A 484 -29.67 0.53 19.06
C LEU A 484 -28.88 1.24 20.15
N TYR A 485 -29.35 1.15 21.41
CA TYR A 485 -28.52 1.54 22.54
C TYR A 485 -27.40 0.52 22.76
N TYR A 486 -26.14 0.94 22.70
CA TYR A 486 -25.04 0.03 22.93
C TYR A 486 -24.29 0.24 24.24
N ALA A 487 -24.36 1.46 24.83
CA ALA A 487 -23.66 1.77 26.07
C ALA A 487 -24.45 1.38 27.33
N ALA A 488 -25.79 1.44 27.27
CA ALA A 488 -26.67 1.01 28.38
C ALA A 488 -28.07 0.65 27.87
N THR A 489 -28.79 -0.22 28.58
CA THR A 489 -30.14 -0.62 28.18
C THR A 489 -31.12 0.57 28.23
N GLY A 490 -31.65 0.92 27.07
CA GLY A 490 -32.68 1.94 26.90
C GLY A 490 -32.21 3.38 27.10
N SER A 491 -30.88 3.63 27.14
CA SER A 491 -30.31 4.97 27.31
C SER A 491 -28.89 5.08 26.81
N GLY A 492 -28.40 6.31 26.63
CA GLY A 492 -27.02 6.57 26.28
C GLY A 492 -26.76 6.57 24.77
N GLU A 493 -25.55 6.18 24.40
CA GLU A 493 -25.06 6.19 23.01
C GLU A 493 -25.74 5.12 22.17
N GLN A 494 -25.80 5.39 20.85
CA GLN A 494 -26.59 4.62 19.92
C GLN A 494 -25.77 4.27 18.68
N ALA A 495 -25.91 3.04 18.20
CA ALA A 495 -25.41 2.56 16.93
C ALA A 495 -26.54 2.52 15.89
N TRP A 496 -26.22 2.89 14.66
CA TRP A 496 -27.13 2.83 13.53
C TRP A 496 -27.06 1.47 12.83
N PHE A 497 -28.21 0.82 12.64
CA PHE A 497 -28.35 -0.43 11.89
C PHE A 497 -29.35 -0.26 10.74
N PRO A 498 -28.88 -0.10 9.49
CA PRO A 498 -29.73 0.12 8.33
C PRO A 498 -30.49 -1.15 7.91
N TYR A 499 -31.63 -0.94 7.26
CA TYR A 499 -32.30 -2.01 6.52
C TYR A 499 -31.53 -2.30 5.23
N ASN A 500 -30.50 -3.13 5.34
CA ASN A 500 -29.59 -3.48 4.24
C ASN A 500 -30.15 -4.54 3.29
N GLY A 501 -31.30 -5.17 3.62
CA GLY A 501 -31.89 -6.24 2.83
C GLY A 501 -30.99 -7.48 2.72
N CYS A 502 -31.21 -8.27 1.70
CA CYS A 502 -30.39 -9.45 1.40
C CYS A 502 -30.40 -9.78 -0.09
N ARG A 503 -29.50 -10.64 -0.52
CA ARG A 503 -29.64 -11.39 -1.79
C ARG A 503 -30.37 -12.69 -1.49
N TYR A 504 -31.43 -12.94 -2.25
CA TYR A 504 -32.27 -14.11 -1.99
C TYR A 504 -31.58 -15.39 -2.48
N TYR A 505 -31.48 -16.37 -1.59
CA TYR A 505 -30.67 -17.58 -1.80
C TYR A 505 -31.03 -18.38 -3.05
N SER A 506 -32.29 -18.39 -3.48
CA SER A 506 -32.74 -19.16 -4.62
C SER A 506 -32.68 -18.43 -5.96
N SER A 507 -32.54 -17.09 -5.95
CA SER A 507 -32.50 -16.28 -7.17
C SER A 507 -31.23 -15.45 -7.32
N GLY A 508 -30.53 -15.12 -6.22
CA GLY A 508 -29.43 -14.16 -6.19
C GLY A 508 -29.86 -12.70 -6.31
N ALA A 509 -31.17 -12.45 -6.50
CA ALA A 509 -31.69 -11.10 -6.63
C ALA A 509 -31.71 -10.37 -5.29
N LEU A 510 -31.49 -9.06 -5.30
CA LEU A 510 -31.69 -8.22 -4.14
C LEU A 510 -33.15 -8.23 -3.69
N ASN A 511 -33.37 -8.33 -2.40
CA ASN A 511 -34.69 -8.47 -1.80
C ASN A 511 -34.75 -7.90 -0.38
N ARG A 512 -35.96 -7.66 0.12
CA ARG A 512 -36.24 -7.38 1.53
C ARG A 512 -35.70 -6.05 2.05
N GLY A 513 -35.85 -4.96 1.31
CA GLY A 513 -35.43 -3.61 1.74
C GLY A 513 -36.05 -3.06 3.03
N SER A 514 -36.95 -3.81 3.68
CA SER A 514 -37.53 -3.46 4.99
C SER A 514 -36.95 -4.29 6.14
N PHE A 515 -35.92 -5.07 5.89
CA PHE A 515 -35.29 -5.95 6.85
C PHE A 515 -33.79 -5.70 6.90
N TYR A 516 -33.19 -6.08 8.04
CA TYR A 516 -31.75 -6.13 8.20
C TYR A 516 -31.31 -7.57 8.50
N TYR A 517 -30.17 -7.95 7.94
CA TYR A 517 -29.57 -9.26 8.14
C TYR A 517 -28.08 -9.06 8.42
N TYR A 518 -27.66 -9.50 9.59
CA TYR A 518 -26.27 -9.45 10.02
C TYR A 518 -25.76 -10.84 10.31
N TRP A 519 -24.64 -11.19 9.75
CA TRP A 519 -24.04 -12.48 9.99
C TRP A 519 -23.28 -12.54 11.29
N THR A 520 -23.25 -13.73 11.89
CA THR A 520 -22.32 -14.13 12.93
C THR A 520 -21.37 -15.20 12.39
N SER A 521 -20.26 -15.47 13.09
CA SER A 521 -19.38 -16.56 12.77
C SER A 521 -20.02 -17.94 13.02
N ALA A 522 -21.05 -18.01 13.87
CA ALA A 522 -21.80 -19.24 14.07
C ALA A 522 -22.59 -19.58 12.78
N PRO A 523 -22.45 -20.79 12.24
CA PRO A 523 -23.25 -21.24 11.11
C PRO A 523 -24.73 -21.38 11.54
N SER A 524 -25.65 -20.98 10.66
CA SER A 524 -27.09 -21.09 10.88
C SER A 524 -27.64 -22.42 10.35
#